data_799e4ec3c11efc1a61720406338bde81
#
_entry.id   799e4ec3c11efc1a61720406338bde81
#
_cell.length_a   1.000
_cell.length_b   1.000
_cell.length_c   1.000
_cell.angle_alpha   90.00
_cell.angle_beta   90.00
_cell.angle_gamma   90.00
#
_symmetry.space_group_name_H-M   'P 1'
#
loop_
_entity.id
_entity.type
_entity.pdbx_description
1 polymer ?
#
loop_
_entity_poly.entity_id
_entity_poly.type
_entity_poly.pdbx_seq_one_letter_code
_entity_poly.pdbx_strand_id
1 'polypeptide(L)'
;MFTLALNLGAVLGSVTTAWAGDRFGTLRTGVVAAGVAGVALLILLMHPPVWMVYLILIAAGVGTHGTQILIIAAVANFYPHNLRGTALGWALGVGRLGAVVAPQAAGLLLSMGLGVGSNYIMFGGAAILSALALFILNLKELKFAQVNVKEDTKQPVAVS
;
A
#
# COMPACT_ATOMS: atom_id res chain seq x y z
N MET A 1 -19.59 -2.75 14.59
CA MET A 1 -19.22 -1.32 14.65
C MET A 1 -17.80 -1.05 14.14
N PHE A 2 -16.77 -1.81 14.56
CA PHE A 2 -15.37 -1.61 14.07
C PHE A 2 -15.21 -1.77 12.55
N THR A 3 -15.90 -2.74 11.95
CA THR A 3 -15.91 -2.95 10.49
C THR A 3 -16.47 -1.76 9.71
N LEU A 4 -17.45 -1.04 10.27
CA LEU A 4 -17.98 0.17 9.64
C LEU A 4 -16.94 1.30 9.62
N ALA A 5 -16.18 1.49 10.70
CA ALA A 5 -15.10 2.47 10.74
C ALA A 5 -14.02 2.17 9.70
N LEU A 6 -13.63 0.90 9.58
CA LEU A 6 -12.64 0.45 8.61
C LEU A 6 -13.12 0.62 7.17
N ASN A 7 -14.40 0.31 6.89
CA ASN A 7 -14.99 0.50 5.56
C ASN A 7 -15.19 1.98 5.22
N LEU A 8 -15.57 2.82 6.19
CA LEU A 8 -15.63 4.27 5.99
C LEU A 8 -14.24 4.82 5.66
N GLY A 9 -13.21 4.37 6.39
CA GLY A 9 -11.82 4.67 6.07
C GLY A 9 -11.42 4.21 4.66
N ALA A 10 -11.87 3.03 4.23
CA ALA A 10 -11.61 2.52 2.89
C ALA A 10 -12.21 3.41 1.78
N VAL A 11 -13.44 3.87 1.94
CA VAL A 11 -14.11 4.77 0.97
C VAL A 11 -13.41 6.13 0.92
N LEU A 12 -13.17 6.75 2.07
CA LEU A 12 -12.43 8.02 2.14
C LEU A 12 -11.00 7.87 1.63
N GLY A 13 -10.36 6.75 1.96
CA GLY A 13 -9.02 6.41 1.52
C GLY A 13 -8.89 6.27 0.02
N SER A 14 -9.86 5.62 -0.63
CA SER A 14 -9.83 5.45 -2.09
C SER A 14 -9.85 6.78 -2.83
N VAL A 15 -10.66 7.73 -2.40
CA VAL A 15 -10.76 9.06 -3.01
C VAL A 15 -9.52 9.91 -2.72
N THR A 16 -9.11 9.97 -1.44
CA THR A 16 -7.99 10.84 -1.02
C THR A 16 -6.66 10.34 -1.56
N THR A 17 -6.43 9.03 -1.55
CA THR A 17 -5.18 8.45 -2.06
C THR A 17 -5.11 8.44 -3.58
N ALA A 18 -6.23 8.29 -4.31
CA ALA A 18 -6.26 8.46 -5.76
C ALA A 18 -5.85 9.90 -6.14
N TRP A 19 -6.50 10.90 -5.53
CA TRP A 19 -6.15 12.30 -5.74
C TRP A 19 -4.70 12.64 -5.38
N ALA A 20 -4.22 12.14 -4.24
CA ALA A 20 -2.84 12.33 -3.82
C ALA A 20 -1.84 11.59 -4.73
N GLY A 21 -2.21 10.39 -5.23
CA GLY A 21 -1.43 9.62 -6.19
C GLY A 21 -1.22 10.35 -7.50
N ASP A 22 -2.26 11.00 -8.02
CA ASP A 22 -2.18 11.80 -9.25
C ASP A 22 -1.30 13.05 -9.07
N ARG A 23 -1.33 13.66 -7.86
CA ARG A 23 -0.61 14.92 -7.60
C ARG A 23 0.84 14.72 -7.18
N PHE A 24 1.14 13.73 -6.35
CA PHE A 24 2.45 13.51 -5.73
C PHE A 24 3.20 12.29 -6.28
N GLY A 25 2.56 11.53 -7.13
CA GLY A 25 3.06 10.29 -7.69
C GLY A 25 2.56 9.05 -6.94
N THR A 26 2.20 8.03 -7.71
CA THR A 26 1.57 6.79 -7.23
C THR A 26 2.43 6.04 -6.21
N LEU A 27 3.74 5.89 -6.47
CA LEU A 27 4.63 5.14 -5.58
C LEU A 27 4.90 5.88 -4.26
N ARG A 28 5.12 7.19 -4.31
CA ARG A 28 5.36 8.00 -3.10
C ARG A 28 4.15 8.00 -2.19
N THR A 29 2.98 8.24 -2.76
CA THR A 29 1.71 8.20 -2.01
C THR A 29 1.45 6.79 -1.46
N GLY A 30 1.78 5.73 -2.21
CA GLY A 30 1.67 4.35 -1.76
C GLY A 30 2.55 4.03 -0.56
N VAL A 31 3.80 4.51 -0.53
CA VAL A 31 4.70 4.36 0.63
C VAL A 31 4.10 5.00 1.88
N VAL A 32 3.60 6.24 1.75
CA VAL A 32 3.00 6.96 2.88
C VAL A 32 1.73 6.25 3.34
N ALA A 33 0.85 5.85 2.44
CA ALA A 33 -0.41 5.17 2.77
C ALA A 33 -0.17 3.83 3.47
N ALA A 34 0.75 3.00 2.95
CA ALA A 34 1.13 1.72 3.58
C ALA A 34 1.80 1.93 4.94
N GLY A 35 2.66 2.94 5.07
CA GLY A 35 3.31 3.31 6.32
C GLY A 35 2.30 3.74 7.38
N VAL A 36 1.35 4.60 7.02
CA VAL A 36 0.24 5.02 7.91
C VAL A 36 -0.57 3.82 8.39
N ALA A 37 -0.93 2.89 7.48
CA ALA A 37 -1.66 1.68 7.86
C ALA A 37 -0.86 0.81 8.83
N GLY A 38 0.43 0.60 8.57
CA GLY A 38 1.30 -0.21 9.43
C GLY A 38 1.45 0.39 10.82
N VAL A 39 1.75 1.68 10.92
CA VAL A 39 1.88 2.40 12.19
C VAL A 39 0.54 2.42 12.94
N ALA A 40 -0.57 2.69 12.26
CA ALA A 40 -1.90 2.69 12.85
C ALA A 40 -2.22 1.33 13.51
N LEU A 41 -1.94 0.21 12.83
CA LEU A 41 -2.16 -1.13 13.37
C LEU A 41 -1.25 -1.44 14.57
N LEU A 42 -0.01 -0.96 14.56
CA LEU A 42 0.91 -1.16 15.70
C LEU A 42 0.51 -0.33 16.93
N ILE A 43 -0.07 0.86 16.74
CA ILE A 43 -0.57 1.68 17.86
C ILE A 43 -1.69 0.96 18.63
N LEU A 44 -2.46 0.08 17.97
CA LEU A 44 -3.47 -0.74 18.65
C LEU A 44 -2.90 -1.67 19.73
N LEU A 45 -1.60 -2.00 19.68
CA LEU A 45 -0.93 -2.75 20.75
C LEU A 45 -0.87 -2.00 22.08
N MET A 46 -0.94 -0.67 22.04
CA MET A 46 -0.92 0.16 23.27
C MET A 46 -2.27 0.20 24.00
N HIS A 47 -3.27 -0.57 23.55
CA HIS A 47 -4.62 -0.63 24.13
C HIS A 47 -5.25 0.76 24.30
N PRO A 48 -5.34 1.59 23.24
CA PRO A 48 -5.90 2.93 23.34
C PRO A 48 -7.38 2.90 23.72
N PRO A 49 -7.95 4.01 24.24
CA PRO A 49 -9.37 4.11 24.54
C PRO A 49 -10.24 3.89 23.29
N VAL A 50 -11.45 3.41 23.47
CA VAL A 50 -12.33 2.94 22.38
C VAL A 50 -12.53 3.98 21.27
N TRP A 51 -12.70 5.26 21.61
CA TRP A 51 -12.85 6.32 20.63
C TRP A 51 -11.61 6.47 19.72
N MET A 52 -10.41 6.28 20.28
CA MET A 52 -9.15 6.34 19.55
C MET A 52 -8.99 5.13 18.62
N VAL A 53 -9.49 3.95 19.05
CA VAL A 53 -9.53 2.74 18.19
C VAL A 53 -10.29 3.01 16.89
N TYR A 54 -11.42 3.72 16.93
CA TYR A 54 -12.17 4.06 15.72
C TYR A 54 -11.35 4.95 14.76
N LEU A 55 -10.67 5.96 15.28
CA LEU A 55 -9.81 6.83 14.46
C LEU A 55 -8.65 6.07 13.84
N ILE A 56 -8.01 5.20 14.62
CA ILE A 56 -6.90 4.35 14.15
C ILE A 56 -7.39 3.38 13.06
N LEU A 57 -8.56 2.78 13.22
CA LEU A 57 -9.15 1.89 12.22
C LEU A 57 -9.53 2.62 10.93
N ILE A 58 -10.05 3.85 11.03
CA ILE A 58 -10.28 4.69 9.84
C ILE A 58 -8.96 4.96 9.12
N ALA A 59 -7.92 5.38 9.84
CA ALA A 59 -6.60 5.63 9.27
C ALA A 59 -5.98 4.36 8.63
N ALA A 60 -6.12 3.20 9.29
CA ALA A 60 -5.70 1.91 8.74
C ALA A 60 -6.50 1.55 7.47
N GLY A 61 -7.80 1.81 7.44
CA GLY A 61 -8.67 1.62 6.26
C GLY A 61 -8.24 2.49 5.08
N VAL A 62 -7.97 3.77 5.33
CA VAL A 62 -7.42 4.70 4.33
C VAL A 62 -6.11 4.17 3.75
N GLY A 63 -5.18 3.76 4.61
CA GLY A 63 -3.87 3.30 4.20
C GLY A 63 -3.91 1.97 3.43
N THR A 64 -4.68 0.99 3.88
CA THR A 64 -4.72 -0.35 3.24
C THR A 64 -5.39 -0.32 1.87
N HIS A 65 -6.60 0.25 1.77
CA HIS A 65 -7.33 0.34 0.49
C HIS A 65 -6.67 1.35 -0.46
N GLY A 66 -6.17 2.47 0.06
CA GLY A 66 -5.43 3.44 -0.71
C GLY A 66 -4.18 2.83 -1.36
N THR A 67 -3.39 2.07 -0.61
CA THR A 67 -2.21 1.37 -1.14
C THR A 67 -2.58 0.39 -2.25
N GLN A 68 -3.68 -0.36 -2.11
CA GLN A 68 -4.13 -1.30 -3.14
C GLN A 68 -4.46 -0.58 -4.46
N ILE A 69 -5.18 0.52 -4.41
CA ILE A 69 -5.53 1.32 -5.61
C ILE A 69 -4.27 1.87 -6.27
N LEU A 70 -3.34 2.39 -5.47
CA LEU A 70 -2.09 2.94 -5.99
C LEU A 70 -1.18 1.88 -6.61
N ILE A 71 -1.14 0.65 -6.09
CA ILE A 71 -0.43 -0.48 -6.69
C ILE A 71 -1.03 -0.81 -8.06
N ILE A 72 -2.36 -0.87 -8.17
CA ILE A 72 -3.05 -1.12 -9.45
C ILE A 72 -2.72 -0.02 -10.45
N ALA A 73 -2.77 1.25 -10.04
CA ALA A 73 -2.43 2.38 -10.89
C ALA A 73 -0.95 2.36 -11.30
N ALA A 74 -0.03 2.04 -10.39
CA ALA A 74 1.38 1.90 -10.68
C ALA A 74 1.64 0.81 -11.73
N VAL A 75 1.09 -0.39 -11.54
CA VAL A 75 1.22 -1.49 -12.53
C VAL A 75 0.66 -1.07 -13.89
N ALA A 76 -0.50 -0.38 -13.91
CA ALA A 76 -1.10 0.11 -15.14
C ALA A 76 -0.23 1.14 -15.86
N ASN A 77 0.56 1.93 -15.14
CA ASN A 77 1.45 2.94 -15.71
C ASN A 77 2.80 2.36 -16.16
N PHE A 78 3.33 1.35 -15.44
CA PHE A 78 4.63 0.76 -15.75
C PHE A 78 4.63 -0.19 -16.94
N TYR A 79 3.51 -0.86 -17.21
CA TYR A 79 3.43 -1.87 -18.27
C TYR A 79 2.80 -1.33 -19.56
N PRO A 80 3.32 -1.69 -20.74
CA PRO A 80 2.72 -1.35 -22.02
C PRO A 80 1.32 -1.99 -22.14
N HIS A 81 0.48 -1.40 -23.01
CA HIS A 81 -0.93 -1.77 -23.13
C HIS A 81 -1.18 -3.27 -23.36
N ASN A 82 -0.31 -3.93 -24.12
CA ASN A 82 -0.40 -5.37 -24.45
C ASN A 82 -0.10 -6.31 -23.27
N LEU A 83 0.69 -5.87 -22.28
CA LEU A 83 1.06 -6.68 -21.10
C LEU A 83 0.34 -6.25 -19.82
N ARG A 84 -0.32 -5.10 -19.82
CA ARG A 84 -0.98 -4.52 -18.65
C ARG A 84 -2.00 -5.45 -18.00
N GLY A 85 -2.84 -6.11 -18.80
CA GLY A 85 -3.85 -7.06 -18.32
C GLY A 85 -3.22 -8.26 -17.61
N THR A 86 -2.17 -8.83 -18.18
CA THR A 86 -1.44 -9.96 -17.58
C THR A 86 -0.74 -9.54 -16.29
N ALA A 87 -0.07 -8.39 -16.27
CA ALA A 87 0.61 -7.88 -15.08
C ALA A 87 -0.38 -7.60 -13.94
N LEU A 88 -1.51 -6.96 -14.23
CA LEU A 88 -2.59 -6.73 -13.25
C LEU A 88 -3.21 -8.04 -12.76
N GLY A 89 -3.45 -9.00 -13.66
CA GLY A 89 -3.96 -10.33 -13.31
C GLY A 89 -3.05 -11.05 -12.32
N TRP A 90 -1.73 -11.04 -12.56
CA TRP A 90 -0.75 -11.61 -11.65
C TRP A 90 -0.69 -10.87 -10.31
N ALA A 91 -0.61 -9.55 -10.32
CA ALA A 91 -0.55 -8.73 -9.11
C ALA A 91 -1.78 -8.95 -8.22
N LEU A 92 -2.97 -8.91 -8.81
CA LEU A 92 -4.23 -9.14 -8.09
C LEU A 92 -4.41 -10.59 -7.66
N GLY A 93 -4.00 -11.56 -8.50
CA GLY A 93 -4.07 -12.99 -8.19
C GLY A 93 -3.25 -13.35 -6.96
N VAL A 94 -1.97 -12.93 -6.93
CA VAL A 94 -1.10 -13.13 -5.76
C VAL A 94 -1.67 -12.41 -4.51
N GLY A 95 -2.20 -11.19 -4.68
CA GLY A 95 -2.86 -10.47 -3.60
C GLY A 95 -4.08 -11.22 -3.03
N ARG A 96 -4.85 -11.89 -3.88
CA ARG A 96 -6.01 -12.72 -3.46
C ARG A 96 -5.60 -13.95 -2.65
N LEU A 97 -4.46 -14.58 -2.98
CA LEU A 97 -3.93 -15.67 -2.16
C LEU A 97 -3.60 -15.18 -0.76
N GLY A 98 -2.98 -14.01 -0.63
CA GLY A 98 -2.76 -13.37 0.67
C GLY A 98 -4.05 -13.10 1.44
N ALA A 99 -5.10 -12.62 0.76
CA ALA A 99 -6.40 -12.36 1.38
C ALA A 99 -7.10 -13.63 1.90
N VAL A 100 -6.85 -14.79 1.28
CA VAL A 100 -7.36 -16.09 1.76
C VAL A 100 -6.56 -16.59 2.94
N VAL A 101 -5.24 -16.47 2.92
CA VAL A 101 -4.34 -16.97 3.97
C VAL A 101 -4.40 -16.11 5.23
N ALA A 102 -4.58 -14.80 5.11
CA ALA A 102 -4.52 -13.86 6.22
C ALA A 102 -5.54 -14.14 7.34
N PRO A 103 -6.84 -14.37 7.09
CA PRO A 103 -7.81 -14.70 8.15
C PRO A 103 -7.50 -16.04 8.84
N GLN A 104 -6.98 -17.00 8.08
CA GLN A 104 -6.63 -18.33 8.63
C GLN A 104 -5.40 -18.25 9.54
N ALA A 105 -4.37 -17.50 9.12
CA ALA A 105 -3.21 -17.23 9.96
C ALA A 105 -3.61 -16.46 11.23
N ALA A 106 -4.49 -15.47 11.12
CA ALA A 106 -5.02 -14.73 12.26
C ALA A 106 -5.78 -15.64 13.23
N GLY A 107 -6.65 -16.54 12.72
CA GLY A 107 -7.37 -17.51 13.53
C GLY A 107 -6.45 -18.51 14.21
N LEU A 108 -5.41 -18.96 13.52
CA LEU A 108 -4.39 -19.86 14.06
C LEU A 108 -3.65 -19.21 15.24
N LEU A 109 -3.19 -17.97 15.10
CA LEU A 109 -2.52 -17.23 16.17
C LEU A 109 -3.41 -17.10 17.43
N LEU A 110 -4.71 -16.85 17.24
CA LEU A 110 -5.68 -16.80 18.33
C LEU A 110 -5.89 -18.17 18.99
N SER A 111 -5.97 -19.25 18.20
CA SER A 111 -6.14 -20.62 18.73
C SER A 111 -4.92 -21.11 19.52
N MET A 112 -3.73 -20.60 19.18
CA MET A 112 -2.49 -20.87 19.91
C MET A 112 -2.38 -20.06 21.23
N GLY A 113 -3.39 -19.25 21.57
CA GLY A 113 -3.41 -18.46 22.81
C GLY A 113 -2.51 -17.20 22.79
N LEU A 114 -1.98 -16.82 21.64
CA LEU A 114 -1.08 -15.66 21.51
C LEU A 114 -1.78 -14.30 21.62
N GLY A 115 -3.13 -14.30 21.73
CA GLY A 115 -3.93 -13.10 21.92
C GLY A 115 -4.06 -12.24 20.66
N VAL A 116 -4.92 -11.22 20.74
CA VAL A 116 -5.23 -10.31 19.62
C VAL A 116 -4.02 -9.46 19.21
N GLY A 117 -3.10 -9.18 20.14
CA GLY A 117 -1.88 -8.41 19.88
C GLY A 117 -1.01 -9.02 18.79
N SER A 118 -0.93 -10.35 18.71
CA SER A 118 -0.17 -11.05 17.65
C SER A 118 -0.68 -10.75 16.25
N ASN A 119 -1.99 -10.58 16.09
CA ASN A 119 -2.60 -10.21 14.83
C ASN A 119 -2.22 -8.78 14.42
N TYR A 120 -2.18 -7.85 15.36
CA TYR A 120 -1.73 -6.47 15.06
C TYR A 120 -0.27 -6.43 14.63
N ILE A 121 0.60 -7.25 15.24
CA ILE A 121 2.01 -7.37 14.83
C ILE A 121 2.10 -7.98 13.43
N MET A 122 1.37 -9.04 13.15
CA MET A 122 1.39 -9.72 11.86
C MET A 122 0.94 -8.77 10.72
N PHE A 123 -0.23 -8.15 10.88
CA PHE A 123 -0.77 -7.26 9.84
C PHE A 123 -0.02 -5.92 9.75
N GLY A 124 0.37 -5.35 10.88
CA GLY A 124 1.17 -4.12 10.94
C GLY A 124 2.55 -4.33 10.33
N GLY A 125 3.20 -5.46 10.63
CA GLY A 125 4.48 -5.85 10.06
C GLY A 125 4.39 -6.06 8.53
N ALA A 126 3.34 -6.74 8.05
CA ALA A 126 3.09 -6.91 6.62
C ALA A 126 2.90 -5.57 5.90
N ALA A 127 2.16 -4.62 6.52
CA ALA A 127 1.97 -3.28 5.96
C ALA A 127 3.29 -2.49 5.90
N ILE A 128 4.15 -2.59 6.92
CA ILE A 128 5.47 -1.96 6.92
C ILE A 128 6.37 -2.58 5.84
N LEU A 129 6.38 -3.91 5.69
CA LEU A 129 7.12 -4.58 4.62
C LEU A 129 6.65 -4.11 3.23
N SER A 130 5.34 -3.95 3.04
CA SER A 130 4.78 -3.37 1.82
C SER A 130 5.26 -1.93 1.59
N ALA A 131 5.28 -1.10 2.63
CA ALA A 131 5.79 0.27 2.55
C ALA A 131 7.28 0.29 2.16
N LEU A 132 8.10 -0.59 2.73
CA LEU A 132 9.52 -0.72 2.39
C LEU A 132 9.72 -1.17 0.93
N ALA A 133 8.94 -2.15 0.46
CA ALA A 133 9.00 -2.61 -0.92
C ALA A 133 8.66 -1.48 -1.91
N LEU A 134 7.59 -0.73 -1.64
CA LEU A 134 7.20 0.43 -2.45
C LEU A 134 8.26 1.55 -2.39
N PHE A 135 8.89 1.77 -1.24
CA PHE A 135 9.96 2.74 -1.09
C PHE A 135 11.19 2.37 -1.94
N ILE A 136 11.59 1.10 -1.94
CA ILE A 136 12.69 0.60 -2.78
C ILE A 136 12.37 0.79 -4.27
N LEU A 137 11.13 0.49 -4.69
CA LEU A 137 10.69 0.71 -6.06
C LEU A 137 10.71 2.20 -6.44
N ASN A 138 10.24 3.07 -5.56
CA ASN A 138 10.28 4.52 -5.78
C ASN A 138 11.72 5.04 -5.95
N LEU A 139 12.67 4.54 -5.16
CA LEU A 139 14.08 4.91 -5.31
C LEU A 139 14.67 4.46 -6.66
N LYS A 140 14.28 3.27 -7.15
CA LYS A 140 14.71 2.78 -8.47
C LYS A 140 14.13 3.63 -9.60
N GLU A 141 12.84 3.97 -9.54
CA GLU A 141 12.19 4.82 -10.53
C GLU A 141 12.89 6.18 -10.65
N LEU A 142 13.21 6.81 -9.53
CA LEU A 142 13.94 8.08 -9.50
C LEU A 142 15.32 7.98 -10.15
N LYS A 143 16.03 6.87 -9.94
CA LYS A 143 17.34 6.64 -10.57
C LYS A 143 17.22 6.47 -12.10
N PHE A 144 16.24 5.70 -12.58
CA PHE A 144 16.01 5.54 -14.02
C PHE A 144 15.62 6.84 -14.70
N ALA A 145 14.75 7.65 -14.08
CA ALA A 145 14.38 8.96 -14.58
C ALA A 145 15.59 9.91 -14.70
N GLN A 146 16.50 9.89 -13.72
CA GLN A 146 17.71 10.71 -13.74
C GLN A 146 18.70 10.26 -14.82
N VAL A 147 18.80 8.97 -15.12
CA VAL A 147 19.69 8.42 -16.15
C VAL A 147 19.19 8.86 -17.52
N ASN A 148 17.89 8.74 -17.79
CA ASN A 148 17.30 9.13 -19.08
C ASN A 148 17.44 10.64 -19.35
N VAL A 149 17.24 11.50 -18.34
CA VAL A 149 17.44 12.95 -18.47
C VAL A 149 18.90 13.28 -18.79
N LYS A 150 19.86 12.55 -18.20
CA LYS A 150 21.30 12.75 -18.49
C LYS A 150 21.70 12.29 -19.90
N GLU A 151 21.06 11.26 -20.44
CA GLU A 151 21.30 10.78 -21.80
C GLU A 151 20.73 11.75 -22.84
N ASP A 152 19.52 12.27 -22.60
CA ASP A 152 18.84 13.24 -23.48
C ASP A 152 19.62 14.57 -23.56
N THR A 153 20.25 14.97 -22.45
CA THR A 153 21.09 16.20 -22.40
C THR A 153 22.45 16.02 -23.10
N LYS A 154 22.87 14.78 -23.36
CA LYS A 154 24.16 14.47 -24.03
C LYS A 154 24.04 14.27 -25.54
N GLN A 155 22.83 14.13 -26.08
CA GLN A 155 22.62 14.13 -27.54
C GLN A 155 22.40 15.56 -27.99
N PRO A 156 23.42 16.23 -28.62
CA PRO A 156 23.17 17.51 -29.27
C PRO A 156 22.20 17.26 -30.40
N VAL A 157 21.13 18.07 -30.44
CA VAL A 157 20.17 18.12 -31.56
C VAL A 157 20.99 18.30 -32.84
N ALA A 158 21.10 17.25 -33.65
CA ALA A 158 21.59 17.35 -35.01
C ALA A 158 20.54 18.13 -35.80
N VAL A 159 20.75 19.44 -35.84
CA VAL A 159 19.97 20.33 -36.72
C VAL A 159 20.48 20.08 -38.13
N SER A 160 19.69 19.37 -38.93
CA SER A 160 19.84 19.26 -40.39
C SER A 160 19.00 20.31 -41.07
#